data_3c39f3e14086cfa1a2850b6ab52b411a
#
_entry.id   3c39f3e14086cfa1a2850b6ab52b411a
#
_cell.length_a   1.000
_cell.length_b   1.000
_cell.length_c   1.000
_cell.angle_alpha   90.00
_cell.angle_beta   90.00
_cell.angle_gamma   90.00
#
_symmetry.space_group_name_H-M   'P 1'
#
loop_
_entity.id
_entity.type
_entity.pdbx_description
1 polymer ?
#
loop_
_entity_poly.entity_id
_entity_poly.type
_entity_poly.pdbx_seq_one_letter_code
_entity_poly.pdbx_strand_id
1 'polypeptide(L)'
;ILNIHHDKNNVTWLATASGGIVKLLEGNGFKNAENLINNRELKGFLNCTSIYKNKQKIFVGTLFLGLWHGTDFSNLSQIKEIGNVKVNALYESGQKLYIGTQFGFYIYDLNLEKIIFSSKKLGKVTSFLVHNNKLYIGTQQLGIAIVTLENITKNDLYQVYSENVDNRYKIESNRITAIEEDENNTIWVGTYNGLHLFDKKEKIFIHQSKLLEEKLPSVIINSIALKGNHIWLATPSGLIKLNYKNNKLIIEDIITQKDGLNSDFICAITFDDKSNLWLTTHTEIVKYNDSNKSIISYGNINGVKSTSFNNRSFYNYNNEFIAFGGFDNITFFNPSNIKDFNAIPEIIFTTLRVNNELIEYNPGSDILNKNFNHANKITLTHQDNFFSTRFIANDYLGQLNIKYRYILDGYQDEWIGLQNQNEINFAGLSPGNYTLKVEGSRDNQNWSKPKSIDIVLLGSPWKSALAIFIYSLLLLAIFIYLIRSNNYKLKLKNNLEIARIDKEKEMELTEAKLIFFTNISHEFRTPLTLIISPLKELLESKNLSPKIYKNLSYIDRNTNRLLNLINQLLDFRKADHGLLKLNVS
;
A
#
# COMPACT_ATOMS: atom_id res chain seq x y z
N ILE A 1 -39.15 10.10 9.97
CA ILE A 1 -37.97 10.42 10.80
C ILE A 1 -38.44 10.51 12.22
N LEU A 2 -37.80 9.78 13.14
CA LEU A 2 -38.09 9.76 14.57
C LEU A 2 -37.24 10.76 15.34
N ASN A 3 -35.94 10.89 14.92
CA ASN A 3 -35.01 11.81 15.54
C ASN A 3 -33.94 12.22 14.55
N ILE A 4 -33.30 13.37 14.78
CA ILE A 4 -32.17 13.90 14.01
C ILE A 4 -31.07 14.27 15.01
N HIS A 5 -29.87 13.77 14.74
CA HIS A 5 -28.68 14.06 15.54
C HIS A 5 -27.53 14.54 14.62
N HIS A 6 -26.88 15.63 15.01
CA HIS A 6 -25.65 16.11 14.38
C HIS A 6 -24.48 15.75 15.29
N ASP A 7 -23.50 15.01 14.76
CA ASP A 7 -22.32 14.66 15.52
C ASP A 7 -21.23 15.76 15.45
N LYS A 8 -20.15 15.56 16.21
CA LYS A 8 -18.99 16.48 16.25
C LYS A 8 -18.33 16.73 14.89
N ASN A 9 -18.51 15.80 13.94
CA ASN A 9 -17.91 15.82 12.61
C ASN A 9 -18.88 16.39 11.56
N ASN A 10 -19.98 17.04 11.97
CA ASN A 10 -21.03 17.55 11.10
C ASN A 10 -21.75 16.47 10.26
N VAL A 11 -21.74 15.22 10.73
CA VAL A 11 -22.56 14.17 10.13
C VAL A 11 -23.94 14.21 10.73
N THR A 12 -24.97 14.21 9.87
CA THR A 12 -26.35 14.15 10.30
C THR A 12 -26.83 12.70 10.32
N TRP A 13 -27.33 12.28 11.47
CA TRP A 13 -27.89 10.96 11.69
C TRP A 13 -29.39 11.06 11.81
N LEU A 14 -30.12 10.23 11.06
CA LEU A 14 -31.56 10.16 11.08
C LEU A 14 -31.99 8.81 11.63
N ALA A 15 -32.74 8.81 12.75
CA ALA A 15 -33.45 7.63 13.18
C ALA A 15 -34.78 7.55 12.42
N THR A 16 -35.07 6.42 11.79
CA THR A 16 -36.29 6.20 10.99
C THR A 16 -37.18 5.12 11.64
N ALA A 17 -38.47 5.17 11.39
CA ALA A 17 -39.42 4.25 12.02
C ALA A 17 -39.26 2.79 11.54
N SER A 18 -38.81 2.56 10.31
CA SER A 18 -38.74 1.23 9.69
C SER A 18 -37.41 0.95 8.98
N GLY A 19 -36.59 1.96 8.72
CA GLY A 19 -35.32 1.84 7.97
C GLY A 19 -34.06 1.90 8.82
N GLY A 20 -34.17 1.86 10.16
CA GLY A 20 -33.03 1.93 11.07
C GLY A 20 -32.43 3.34 11.14
N ILE A 21 -31.11 3.40 11.22
CA ILE A 21 -30.34 4.66 11.29
C ILE A 21 -29.80 4.98 9.90
N VAL A 22 -30.13 6.16 9.40
CA VAL A 22 -29.64 6.68 8.12
C VAL A 22 -28.61 7.77 8.40
N LYS A 23 -27.47 7.65 7.78
CA LYS A 23 -26.40 8.65 7.78
C LYS A 23 -26.56 9.57 6.58
N LEU A 24 -26.71 10.86 6.83
CA LEU A 24 -26.66 11.88 5.80
C LEU A 24 -25.27 12.55 5.81
N LEU A 25 -24.60 12.49 4.68
CA LEU A 25 -23.41 13.28 4.44
C LEU A 25 -23.81 14.50 3.61
N GLU A 26 -23.35 15.68 3.99
CA GLU A 26 -23.36 16.81 3.06
C GLU A 26 -22.54 16.43 1.85
N GLY A 27 -23.05 16.69 0.65
CA GLY A 27 -22.31 16.39 -0.58
C GLY A 27 -20.96 17.12 -0.59
N ASN A 28 -19.87 16.38 -0.84
CA ASN A 28 -18.51 16.92 -0.88
C ASN A 28 -18.23 17.77 -2.12
N GLY A 29 -19.25 18.19 -2.87
CA GLY A 29 -19.10 18.94 -4.10
C GLY A 29 -18.92 18.07 -5.35
N PHE A 30 -18.70 16.75 -5.22
CA PHE A 30 -18.69 15.82 -6.36
C PHE A 30 -20.12 15.56 -6.86
N LYS A 31 -20.27 15.63 -8.18
CA LYS A 31 -21.51 15.32 -8.89
C LYS A 31 -21.27 14.19 -9.87
N ASN A 32 -22.31 13.40 -10.12
CA ASN A 32 -22.25 12.22 -10.98
C ASN A 32 -23.26 12.37 -12.11
N ALA A 33 -22.79 12.20 -13.34
CA ALA A 33 -23.62 12.39 -14.53
C ALA A 33 -24.72 11.34 -14.64
N GLU A 34 -24.50 10.11 -14.17
CA GLU A 34 -25.50 9.05 -14.18
C GLU A 34 -26.84 9.49 -13.57
N ASN A 35 -26.81 10.27 -12.48
CA ASN A 35 -28.01 10.79 -11.83
C ASN A 35 -28.74 11.86 -12.62
N LEU A 36 -28.08 12.49 -13.60
CA LEU A 36 -28.59 13.58 -14.41
C LEU A 36 -29.05 13.11 -15.80
N ILE A 37 -28.43 12.05 -16.34
CA ILE A 37 -28.69 11.54 -17.69
C ILE A 37 -30.11 10.95 -17.77
N ASN A 38 -30.93 11.55 -18.63
CA ASN A 38 -32.32 11.11 -18.88
C ASN A 38 -32.38 10.02 -19.97
N ASN A 39 -31.42 9.98 -20.89
CA ASN A 39 -31.39 8.98 -21.95
C ASN A 39 -31.06 7.60 -21.38
N ARG A 40 -31.97 6.63 -21.51
CA ARG A 40 -31.86 5.28 -20.93
C ARG A 40 -30.75 4.45 -21.56
N GLU A 41 -30.52 4.58 -22.88
CA GLU A 41 -29.49 3.86 -23.59
C GLU A 41 -28.11 4.33 -23.11
N LEU A 42 -27.87 5.64 -23.08
CA LEU A 42 -26.62 6.21 -22.59
C LEU A 42 -26.38 5.89 -21.11
N LYS A 43 -27.40 5.98 -20.29
CA LYS A 43 -27.31 5.68 -18.86
C LYS A 43 -26.89 4.24 -18.57
N GLY A 44 -27.42 3.27 -19.34
CA GLY A 44 -27.11 1.85 -19.16
C GLY A 44 -25.70 1.43 -19.66
N PHE A 45 -25.08 2.23 -20.54
CA PHE A 45 -23.80 1.91 -21.19
C PHE A 45 -22.80 3.09 -21.17
N LEU A 46 -22.88 3.94 -20.15
CA LEU A 46 -22.02 5.12 -20.01
C LEU A 46 -20.58 4.73 -19.67
N ASN A 47 -19.85 4.20 -20.62
CA ASN A 47 -18.40 4.04 -20.53
C ASN A 47 -17.74 5.25 -21.20
N CYS A 48 -17.43 6.26 -20.39
CA CYS A 48 -16.92 7.55 -20.85
C CYS A 48 -15.41 7.49 -21.11
N THR A 49 -15.02 7.69 -22.36
CA THR A 49 -13.62 7.63 -22.81
C THR A 49 -13.01 9.00 -23.12
N SER A 50 -13.83 10.01 -23.32
CA SER A 50 -13.39 11.39 -23.54
C SER A 50 -14.51 12.39 -23.19
N ILE A 51 -14.13 13.57 -22.72
CA ILE A 51 -15.04 14.63 -22.33
C ILE A 51 -14.50 15.94 -22.88
N TYR A 52 -15.41 16.81 -23.33
CA TYR A 52 -15.12 18.19 -23.66
C TYR A 52 -16.30 19.05 -23.25
N LYS A 53 -16.02 20.27 -22.75
CA LYS A 53 -17.03 21.25 -22.36
C LYS A 53 -16.58 22.65 -22.74
N ASN A 54 -17.47 23.43 -23.34
CA ASN A 54 -17.32 24.87 -23.45
C ASN A 54 -18.45 25.60 -22.68
N LYS A 55 -18.60 26.92 -22.88
CA LYS A 55 -19.63 27.70 -22.21
C LYS A 55 -21.05 27.24 -22.51
N GLN A 56 -21.29 26.67 -23.71
CA GLN A 56 -22.62 26.37 -24.23
C GLN A 56 -22.95 24.89 -24.22
N LYS A 57 -21.97 24.02 -24.44
CA LYS A 57 -22.19 22.58 -24.68
C LYS A 57 -21.20 21.70 -23.96
N ILE A 58 -21.67 20.50 -23.68
CA ILE A 58 -20.85 19.39 -23.23
C ILE A 58 -20.87 18.28 -24.27
N PHE A 59 -19.74 17.64 -24.50
CA PHE A 59 -19.57 16.48 -25.39
C PHE A 59 -19.04 15.33 -24.58
N VAL A 60 -19.62 14.14 -24.78
CA VAL A 60 -19.28 12.90 -24.10
C VAL A 60 -18.98 11.84 -25.11
N GLY A 61 -17.73 11.45 -25.21
CA GLY A 61 -17.29 10.32 -26.02
C GLY A 61 -17.35 9.03 -25.22
N THR A 62 -17.91 7.99 -25.81
CA THR A 62 -18.13 6.70 -25.16
C THR A 62 -17.33 5.58 -25.81
N LEU A 63 -17.24 4.44 -25.13
CA LEU A 63 -16.57 3.25 -25.65
C LEU A 63 -17.35 2.60 -26.83
N PHE A 64 -18.70 2.60 -26.77
CA PHE A 64 -19.54 1.84 -27.68
C PHE A 64 -20.64 2.65 -28.37
N LEU A 65 -21.06 3.77 -27.79
CA LEU A 65 -22.21 4.56 -28.25
C LEU A 65 -21.81 5.86 -28.96
N GLY A 66 -20.57 5.97 -29.45
CA GLY A 66 -20.12 7.15 -30.19
C GLY A 66 -20.04 8.41 -29.37
N LEU A 67 -20.35 9.55 -29.99
CA LEU A 67 -20.29 10.89 -29.40
C LEU A 67 -21.67 11.43 -29.10
N TRP A 68 -21.85 11.93 -27.88
CA TRP A 68 -23.06 12.58 -27.40
C TRP A 68 -22.76 14.05 -27.09
N HIS A 69 -23.74 14.92 -27.30
CA HIS A 69 -23.64 16.34 -26.97
C HIS A 69 -24.93 16.92 -26.42
N GLY A 70 -24.84 17.99 -25.67
CA GLY A 70 -25.98 18.68 -25.09
C GLY A 70 -25.56 19.97 -24.37
N THR A 71 -26.52 20.69 -23.79
CA THR A 71 -26.24 21.86 -22.94
C THR A 71 -25.72 21.44 -21.56
N ASP A 72 -26.14 20.27 -21.11
CA ASP A 72 -25.76 19.64 -19.85
C ASP A 72 -25.95 18.11 -19.93
N PHE A 73 -25.64 17.40 -18.86
CA PHE A 73 -25.78 15.94 -18.83
C PHE A 73 -27.21 15.42 -18.91
N SER A 74 -28.24 16.25 -18.66
CA SER A 74 -29.64 15.83 -18.71
C SER A 74 -30.19 15.76 -20.15
N ASN A 75 -29.65 16.58 -21.04
CA ASN A 75 -30.17 16.79 -22.41
C ASN A 75 -29.15 16.32 -23.47
N LEU A 76 -28.57 15.15 -23.32
CA LEU A 76 -27.61 14.60 -24.27
C LEU A 76 -28.32 13.91 -25.43
N SER A 77 -27.84 14.22 -26.64
CA SER A 77 -28.23 13.57 -27.90
C SER A 77 -27.02 13.08 -28.66
N GLN A 78 -27.16 11.97 -29.37
CA GLN A 78 -26.09 11.34 -30.13
C GLN A 78 -25.82 12.07 -31.45
N ILE A 79 -24.55 12.26 -31.79
CA ILE A 79 -24.12 12.69 -33.13
C ILE A 79 -24.05 11.45 -34.03
N LYS A 80 -25.16 11.19 -34.74
CA LYS A 80 -25.37 9.92 -35.50
C LYS A 80 -24.35 9.70 -36.60
N GLU A 81 -23.78 10.75 -37.18
CA GLU A 81 -22.81 10.69 -38.26
C GLU A 81 -21.50 10.02 -37.84
N ILE A 82 -21.17 10.02 -36.57
CA ILE A 82 -19.98 9.34 -36.04
C ILE A 82 -20.24 7.84 -35.89
N GLY A 83 -21.50 7.47 -35.62
CA GLY A 83 -21.91 6.09 -35.38
C GLY A 83 -21.50 5.56 -34.00
N ASN A 84 -21.76 4.28 -33.75
CA ASN A 84 -21.50 3.60 -32.50
C ASN A 84 -20.05 3.09 -32.45
N VAL A 85 -19.10 4.02 -32.33
CA VAL A 85 -17.66 3.74 -32.30
C VAL A 85 -17.02 4.35 -31.06
N LYS A 86 -15.90 3.79 -30.64
CA LYS A 86 -15.12 4.36 -29.55
C LYS A 86 -14.60 5.76 -29.92
N VAL A 87 -14.89 6.76 -29.10
CA VAL A 87 -14.35 8.12 -29.18
C VAL A 87 -13.22 8.28 -28.16
N ASN A 88 -11.99 8.33 -28.63
CA ASN A 88 -10.81 8.29 -27.77
C ASN A 88 -10.35 9.68 -27.29
N ALA A 89 -10.57 10.73 -28.11
CA ALA A 89 -10.08 12.08 -27.85
C ALA A 89 -11.04 13.13 -28.38
N LEU A 90 -11.16 14.22 -27.65
CA LEU A 90 -11.87 15.44 -28.02
C LEU A 90 -10.92 16.62 -27.78
N TYR A 91 -10.75 17.47 -28.76
CA TYR A 91 -9.85 18.62 -28.69
C TYR A 91 -10.43 19.81 -29.44
N GLU A 92 -10.54 20.96 -28.78
CA GLU A 92 -11.01 22.19 -29.41
C GLU A 92 -9.84 23.06 -29.86
N SER A 93 -9.96 23.63 -31.05
CA SER A 93 -9.16 24.74 -31.48
C SER A 93 -9.97 25.70 -32.34
N GLY A 94 -10.16 26.90 -31.84
CA GLY A 94 -11.03 27.90 -32.47
C GLY A 94 -12.49 27.46 -32.48
N GLN A 95 -13.11 27.44 -33.67
CA GLN A 95 -14.51 27.05 -33.87
C GLN A 95 -14.66 25.53 -34.21
N LYS A 96 -13.59 24.75 -34.08
CA LYS A 96 -13.56 23.34 -34.50
C LYS A 96 -13.29 22.43 -33.34
N LEU A 97 -14.08 21.36 -33.23
CA LEU A 97 -13.83 20.24 -32.34
C LEU A 97 -13.28 19.06 -33.16
N TYR A 98 -12.04 18.66 -32.85
CA TYR A 98 -11.39 17.49 -33.40
C TYR A 98 -11.78 16.25 -32.58
N ILE A 99 -12.28 15.22 -33.25
CA ILE A 99 -12.86 14.03 -32.64
C ILE A 99 -12.07 12.81 -33.08
N GLY A 100 -11.27 12.26 -32.21
CA GLY A 100 -10.49 11.05 -32.46
C GLY A 100 -11.28 9.78 -32.12
N THR A 101 -11.35 8.86 -33.07
CA THR A 101 -12.09 7.61 -32.90
C THR A 101 -11.20 6.38 -33.09
N GLN A 102 -11.78 5.20 -32.92
CA GLN A 102 -11.11 3.93 -33.19
C GLN A 102 -10.74 3.75 -34.67
N PHE A 103 -11.44 4.42 -35.61
CA PHE A 103 -11.28 4.22 -37.03
C PHE A 103 -10.80 5.45 -37.81
N GLY A 104 -10.44 6.53 -37.11
CA GLY A 104 -10.01 7.77 -37.73
C GLY A 104 -10.39 8.97 -36.88
N PHE A 105 -10.55 10.11 -37.56
CA PHE A 105 -10.97 11.33 -36.89
C PHE A 105 -12.00 12.10 -37.71
N TYR A 106 -12.72 12.98 -36.98
CA TYR A 106 -13.70 13.88 -37.55
C TYR A 106 -13.40 15.30 -37.09
N ILE A 107 -13.85 16.28 -37.88
CA ILE A 107 -13.85 17.69 -37.51
C ILE A 107 -15.31 18.14 -37.46
N TYR A 108 -15.74 18.57 -36.29
CA TYR A 108 -17.06 19.12 -36.05
C TYR A 108 -16.96 20.64 -35.93
N ASP A 109 -17.74 21.36 -36.69
CA ASP A 109 -17.86 22.83 -36.60
C ASP A 109 -18.84 23.17 -35.48
N LEU A 110 -18.37 23.89 -34.46
CA LEU A 110 -19.14 24.23 -33.27
C LEU A 110 -20.24 25.26 -33.54
N ASN A 111 -20.09 26.12 -34.59
CA ASN A 111 -21.11 27.08 -34.97
C ASN A 111 -22.17 26.49 -35.90
N LEU A 112 -21.72 25.73 -36.89
CA LEU A 112 -22.60 25.06 -37.84
C LEU A 112 -23.26 23.81 -37.27
N GLU A 113 -22.77 23.34 -36.13
CA GLU A 113 -23.23 22.15 -35.42
C GLU A 113 -23.26 20.87 -36.29
N LYS A 114 -22.25 20.71 -37.15
CA LYS A 114 -22.18 19.57 -38.05
C LYS A 114 -20.75 19.08 -38.31
N ILE A 115 -20.59 17.84 -38.73
CA ILE A 115 -19.34 17.29 -39.22
C ILE A 115 -18.99 17.96 -40.55
N ILE A 116 -17.83 18.58 -40.66
CA ILE A 116 -17.33 19.24 -41.87
C ILE A 116 -16.23 18.44 -42.57
N PHE A 117 -15.62 17.45 -41.86
CA PHE A 117 -14.57 16.62 -42.39
C PHE A 117 -14.47 15.29 -41.63
N SER A 118 -14.05 14.22 -42.34
CA SER A 118 -13.68 12.94 -41.71
C SER A 118 -12.57 12.26 -42.47
N SER A 119 -11.70 11.54 -41.79
CA SER A 119 -10.64 10.72 -42.38
C SER A 119 -10.42 9.44 -41.60
N LYS A 120 -10.30 8.31 -42.32
CA LYS A 120 -9.99 7.01 -41.74
C LYS A 120 -8.52 6.59 -41.92
N LYS A 121 -7.71 7.38 -42.62
CA LYS A 121 -6.32 7.04 -43.01
C LYS A 121 -5.38 6.80 -41.84
N LEU A 122 -5.61 7.48 -40.71
CA LEU A 122 -4.73 7.41 -39.56
C LEU A 122 -5.09 6.29 -38.55
N GLY A 123 -6.13 5.50 -38.86
CA GLY A 123 -6.60 4.44 -37.97
C GLY A 123 -7.03 5.01 -36.60
N LYS A 124 -6.70 4.35 -35.51
CA LYS A 124 -7.10 4.78 -34.17
C LYS A 124 -6.35 6.02 -33.73
N VAL A 125 -7.08 7.12 -33.60
CA VAL A 125 -6.57 8.40 -33.12
C VAL A 125 -6.78 8.53 -31.63
N THR A 126 -5.76 8.99 -30.90
CA THR A 126 -5.70 8.97 -29.43
C THR A 126 -5.52 10.35 -28.78
N SER A 127 -4.98 11.32 -29.52
CA SER A 127 -4.73 12.66 -29.00
C SER A 127 -4.57 13.69 -30.12
N PHE A 128 -4.77 14.96 -29.79
CA PHE A 128 -4.58 16.07 -30.69
C PHE A 128 -3.90 17.21 -29.97
N LEU A 129 -3.15 18.02 -30.75
CA LEU A 129 -2.65 19.33 -30.35
C LEU A 129 -2.60 20.23 -31.58
N VAL A 130 -3.08 21.47 -31.47
CA VAL A 130 -2.88 22.51 -32.49
C VAL A 130 -1.80 23.47 -32.02
N HIS A 131 -0.72 23.56 -32.77
CA HIS A 131 0.38 24.47 -32.50
C HIS A 131 0.90 25.12 -33.81
N ASN A 132 1.05 26.42 -33.84
CA ASN A 132 1.60 27.19 -34.98
C ASN A 132 0.99 26.80 -36.35
N ASN A 133 -0.34 26.84 -36.45
CA ASN A 133 -1.11 26.48 -37.63
C ASN A 133 -0.93 25.02 -38.10
N LYS A 134 -0.45 24.15 -37.23
CA LYS A 134 -0.31 22.70 -37.46
C LYS A 134 -1.12 21.91 -36.48
N LEU A 135 -1.73 20.83 -36.97
CA LEU A 135 -2.39 19.82 -36.17
C LEU A 135 -1.45 18.63 -35.97
N TYR A 136 -1.15 18.31 -34.75
CA TYR A 136 -0.44 17.12 -34.31
C TYR A 136 -1.49 16.08 -33.92
N ILE A 137 -1.43 14.90 -34.53
CA ILE A 137 -2.41 13.83 -34.35
C ILE A 137 -1.68 12.60 -33.84
N GLY A 138 -1.91 12.27 -32.59
CA GLY A 138 -1.40 11.03 -31.98
C GLY A 138 -2.25 9.83 -32.37
N THR A 139 -1.60 8.73 -32.74
CA THR A 139 -2.27 7.49 -33.13
C THR A 139 -1.82 6.33 -32.25
N GLN A 140 -2.49 5.19 -32.38
CA GLN A 140 -2.07 3.97 -31.68
C GLN A 140 -1.13 3.09 -32.51
N GLN A 141 -1.09 3.26 -33.82
CA GLN A 141 -0.38 2.33 -34.70
C GLN A 141 0.63 3.01 -35.63
N LEU A 142 0.42 4.28 -35.95
CA LEU A 142 1.23 5.01 -36.94
C LEU A 142 2.16 6.05 -36.30
N GLY A 143 2.15 6.22 -34.99
CA GLY A 143 2.90 7.27 -34.31
C GLY A 143 2.19 8.61 -34.36
N ILE A 144 2.92 9.70 -34.71
CA ILE A 144 2.38 11.06 -34.77
C ILE A 144 2.30 11.52 -36.23
N ALA A 145 1.12 11.96 -36.63
CA ALA A 145 0.91 12.63 -37.93
C ALA A 145 0.80 14.14 -37.70
N ILE A 146 1.53 14.91 -38.51
CA ILE A 146 1.53 16.39 -38.44
C ILE A 146 1.03 16.90 -39.81
N VAL A 147 0.07 17.83 -39.77
CA VAL A 147 -0.50 18.46 -40.96
C VAL A 147 -0.76 19.95 -40.69
N THR A 148 -0.61 20.79 -41.70
CA THR A 148 -1.05 22.18 -41.62
C THR A 148 -2.57 22.28 -41.67
N LEU A 149 -3.18 23.19 -40.91
CA LEU A 149 -4.64 23.31 -40.81
C LEU A 149 -5.29 23.58 -42.16
N GLU A 150 -4.59 24.25 -43.07
CA GLU A 150 -5.04 24.55 -44.45
C GLU A 150 -5.08 23.29 -45.35
N ASN A 151 -4.26 22.30 -45.04
CA ASN A 151 -4.11 21.07 -45.83
C ASN A 151 -4.81 19.88 -45.21
N ILE A 152 -5.52 20.04 -44.11
CA ILE A 152 -6.14 18.95 -43.35
C ILE A 152 -7.15 18.16 -44.18
N THR A 153 -7.82 18.84 -45.12
CA THR A 153 -8.78 18.21 -46.07
C THR A 153 -8.11 17.55 -47.26
N LYS A 154 -6.82 17.84 -47.51
CA LYS A 154 -6.03 17.25 -48.58
C LYS A 154 -5.36 15.97 -48.06
N ASN A 155 -5.96 14.87 -48.28
CA ASN A 155 -5.70 13.56 -47.66
C ASN A 155 -4.26 13.00 -47.73
N ASP A 156 -3.31 13.66 -48.39
CA ASP A 156 -1.97 13.09 -48.68
C ASP A 156 -0.80 13.89 -48.12
N LEU A 157 -1.06 14.89 -47.27
CA LEU A 157 -0.02 15.81 -46.77
C LEU A 157 0.35 15.63 -45.29
N TYR A 158 0.12 14.42 -44.72
CA TYR A 158 0.56 14.13 -43.35
C TYR A 158 2.06 13.79 -43.33
N GLN A 159 2.80 14.52 -42.50
CA GLN A 159 4.15 14.12 -42.13
C GLN A 159 4.05 13.17 -40.93
N VAL A 160 4.44 11.91 -41.11
CA VAL A 160 4.30 10.87 -40.08
C VAL A 160 5.64 10.58 -39.43
N TYR A 161 5.67 10.57 -38.11
CA TYR A 161 6.77 10.10 -37.24
C TYR A 161 6.39 8.74 -36.67
N SER A 162 7.21 7.73 -36.94
CA SER A 162 6.90 6.32 -36.65
C SER A 162 8.12 5.60 -36.05
N GLU A 163 7.90 4.56 -35.27
CA GLU A 163 8.95 3.68 -34.79
C GLU A 163 9.60 2.82 -35.87
N ASN A 164 8.88 2.63 -36.96
CA ASN A 164 9.28 1.74 -38.08
C ASN A 164 10.21 2.41 -39.09
N VAL A 165 10.66 3.63 -38.86
CA VAL A 165 11.56 4.37 -39.73
C VAL A 165 12.89 4.63 -39.04
N ASP A 166 13.99 4.46 -39.75
CA ASP A 166 15.34 4.70 -39.22
C ASP A 166 15.94 5.98 -39.79
N ASN A 167 15.25 7.10 -39.56
CA ASN A 167 15.66 8.42 -40.02
C ASN A 167 15.15 9.49 -39.05
N ARG A 168 15.26 10.79 -39.43
CA ARG A 168 14.82 11.92 -38.60
C ARG A 168 13.32 11.93 -38.25
N TYR A 169 12.51 11.10 -38.91
CA TYR A 169 11.07 10.97 -38.60
C TYR A 169 10.79 9.82 -37.63
N LYS A 170 11.81 9.32 -36.90
CA LYS A 170 11.67 8.28 -35.90
C LYS A 170 11.07 8.84 -34.62
N ILE A 171 10.18 8.06 -34.03
CA ILE A 171 9.74 8.15 -32.63
C ILE A 171 9.82 6.73 -32.03
N GLU A 172 10.17 6.61 -30.76
CA GLU A 172 10.47 5.28 -30.17
C GLU A 172 9.23 4.42 -29.88
N SER A 173 8.03 4.93 -30.14
CA SER A 173 6.78 4.16 -30.06
C SER A 173 5.68 4.75 -30.92
N ASN A 174 4.99 3.90 -31.68
CA ASN A 174 3.79 4.28 -32.43
C ASN A 174 2.56 4.52 -31.53
N ARG A 175 2.57 4.02 -30.30
CA ARG A 175 1.44 4.14 -29.37
C ARG A 175 1.50 5.45 -28.62
N ILE A 176 0.93 6.49 -29.23
CA ILE A 176 0.87 7.81 -28.60
C ILE A 176 -0.26 7.83 -27.58
N THR A 177 0.02 8.38 -26.42
CA THR A 177 -0.96 8.49 -25.35
C THR A 177 -1.40 9.95 -25.10
N ALA A 178 -0.48 10.88 -25.04
CA ALA A 178 -0.76 12.29 -24.81
C ALA A 178 0.15 13.17 -25.67
N ILE A 179 -0.32 14.35 -26.05
CA ILE A 179 0.47 15.39 -26.66
C ILE A 179 0.10 16.68 -25.94
N GLU A 180 1.07 17.30 -25.28
CA GLU A 180 0.87 18.51 -24.49
C GLU A 180 1.91 19.56 -24.83
N GLU A 181 1.53 20.83 -24.68
CA GLU A 181 2.41 21.96 -24.91
C GLU A 181 2.61 22.74 -23.61
N ASP A 182 3.87 23.03 -23.26
CA ASP A 182 4.19 23.82 -22.08
C ASP A 182 4.13 25.35 -22.37
N GLU A 183 4.25 26.15 -21.31
CA GLU A 183 4.23 27.61 -21.36
C GLU A 183 5.35 28.19 -22.23
N ASN A 184 6.41 27.44 -22.48
CA ASN A 184 7.54 27.79 -23.35
C ASN A 184 7.32 27.34 -24.79
N ASN A 185 6.11 26.90 -25.14
CA ASN A 185 5.74 26.32 -26.42
C ASN A 185 6.49 25.01 -26.76
N THR A 186 7.02 24.29 -25.77
CA THR A 186 7.66 23.00 -25.99
C THR A 186 6.61 21.91 -26.06
N ILE A 187 6.68 21.02 -27.05
CA ILE A 187 5.72 19.94 -27.22
C ILE A 187 6.28 18.66 -26.60
N TRP A 188 5.53 18.12 -25.65
CA TRP A 188 5.80 16.87 -24.95
C TRP A 188 4.85 15.79 -25.41
N VAL A 189 5.39 14.58 -25.63
CA VAL A 189 4.63 13.44 -26.12
C VAL A 189 4.82 12.24 -25.22
N GLY A 190 3.73 11.80 -24.61
CA GLY A 190 3.66 10.56 -23.86
C GLY A 190 3.36 9.39 -24.78
N THR A 191 4.04 8.28 -24.55
CA THR A 191 3.88 7.05 -25.34
C THR A 191 3.87 5.82 -24.43
N TYR A 192 3.71 4.64 -25.02
CA TYR A 192 3.94 3.36 -24.32
C TYR A 192 5.44 3.02 -24.17
N ASN A 193 6.32 3.83 -24.73
CA ASN A 193 7.75 3.71 -24.55
C ASN A 193 8.36 5.06 -24.15
N GLY A 194 7.81 5.68 -23.11
CA GLY A 194 8.36 6.86 -22.46
C GLY A 194 7.90 8.21 -23.00
N LEU A 195 8.59 9.24 -22.53
CA LEU A 195 8.37 10.64 -22.84
C LEU A 195 9.28 11.08 -23.99
N HIS A 196 8.73 11.89 -24.89
CA HIS A 196 9.46 12.49 -25.99
C HIS A 196 9.29 14.00 -25.99
N LEU A 197 10.36 14.69 -26.31
CA LEU A 197 10.39 16.12 -26.60
C LEU A 197 10.44 16.34 -28.10
N PHE A 198 9.62 17.22 -28.65
CA PHE A 198 9.71 17.64 -30.05
C PHE A 198 10.68 18.81 -30.20
N ASP A 199 11.82 18.57 -30.79
CA ASP A 199 12.76 19.63 -31.19
C ASP A 199 12.25 20.32 -32.46
N LYS A 200 11.83 21.59 -32.33
CA LYS A 200 11.25 22.39 -33.41
C LYS A 200 12.28 22.81 -34.45
N LYS A 201 13.56 22.95 -34.07
CA LYS A 201 14.64 23.36 -34.99
C LYS A 201 15.01 22.22 -35.90
N GLU A 202 15.31 21.08 -35.32
CA GLU A 202 15.70 19.88 -36.05
C GLU A 202 14.48 19.10 -36.59
N LYS A 203 13.27 19.40 -36.12
CA LYS A 203 12.02 18.69 -36.44
C LYS A 203 12.12 17.19 -36.17
N ILE A 204 12.62 16.83 -35.01
CA ILE A 204 12.78 15.45 -34.54
C ILE A 204 12.14 15.25 -33.17
N PHE A 205 11.81 14.00 -32.84
CA PHE A 205 11.43 13.62 -31.48
C PHE A 205 12.64 13.09 -30.72
N ILE A 206 12.93 13.69 -29.57
CA ILE A 206 14.02 13.29 -28.68
C ILE A 206 13.41 12.46 -27.55
N HIS A 207 13.80 11.19 -27.47
CA HIS A 207 13.37 10.31 -26.39
C HIS A 207 14.03 10.69 -25.06
N GLN A 208 13.31 10.51 -23.96
CA GLN A 208 13.75 10.82 -22.60
C GLN A 208 15.11 10.22 -22.23
N SER A 209 15.49 9.06 -22.75
CA SER A 209 16.80 8.43 -22.47
C SER A 209 18.00 9.24 -22.94
N LYS A 210 17.77 10.23 -23.81
CA LYS A 210 18.81 11.20 -24.22
C LYS A 210 18.84 12.45 -23.35
N LEU A 211 17.80 12.68 -22.56
CA LEU A 211 17.59 13.86 -21.72
C LEU A 211 17.75 13.56 -20.23
N LEU A 212 17.51 12.31 -19.82
CA LEU A 212 17.47 11.83 -18.45
C LEU A 212 18.62 10.83 -18.24
N GLU A 213 19.38 11.00 -17.17
CA GLU A 213 20.48 10.08 -16.82
C GLU A 213 19.95 8.80 -16.15
N GLU A 214 18.86 8.90 -15.41
CA GLU A 214 18.20 7.80 -14.71
C GLU A 214 17.07 7.19 -15.54
N LYS A 215 16.69 5.94 -15.24
CA LYS A 215 15.54 5.29 -15.87
C LYS A 215 14.25 5.67 -15.15
N LEU A 216 13.20 5.96 -15.90
CA LEU A 216 11.86 6.09 -15.33
C LEU A 216 11.38 4.75 -14.75
N PRO A 217 10.66 4.77 -13.62
CA PRO A 217 10.06 3.55 -13.03
C PRO A 217 9.07 2.85 -13.97
N SER A 218 8.44 3.62 -14.84
CA SER A 218 7.55 3.11 -15.89
C SER A 218 7.87 3.77 -17.22
N VAL A 219 7.86 2.97 -18.27
CA VAL A 219 7.95 3.48 -19.66
C VAL A 219 6.57 3.84 -20.23
N ILE A 220 5.46 3.39 -19.62
CA ILE A 220 4.11 3.71 -20.07
C ILE A 220 3.67 5.01 -19.43
N ILE A 221 3.34 5.99 -20.24
CA ILE A 221 2.78 7.28 -19.80
C ILE A 221 1.30 7.31 -20.15
N ASN A 222 0.44 7.37 -19.12
CA ASN A 222 -1.00 7.44 -19.31
C ASN A 222 -1.48 8.87 -19.58
N SER A 223 -0.95 9.87 -18.87
CA SER A 223 -1.34 11.27 -19.00
C SER A 223 -0.17 12.17 -18.61
N ILE A 224 -0.16 13.39 -19.12
CA ILE A 224 0.85 14.41 -18.83
C ILE A 224 0.12 15.65 -18.32
N ALA A 225 0.68 16.32 -17.29
CA ALA A 225 0.29 17.65 -16.88
C ALA A 225 1.55 18.51 -16.74
N LEU A 226 1.48 19.74 -17.23
CA LEU A 226 2.62 20.65 -17.33
C LEU A 226 2.37 21.89 -16.46
N LYS A 227 3.41 22.34 -15.73
CA LYS A 227 3.35 23.57 -14.96
C LYS A 227 4.73 24.19 -14.79
N GLY A 228 4.94 25.33 -15.40
CA GLY A 228 6.27 25.94 -15.48
C GLY A 228 7.27 24.98 -16.12
N ASN A 229 8.39 24.71 -15.43
CA ASN A 229 9.40 23.76 -15.90
C ASN A 229 9.13 22.31 -15.45
N HIS A 230 8.05 22.06 -14.72
CA HIS A 230 7.74 20.74 -14.18
C HIS A 230 6.80 19.96 -15.10
N ILE A 231 7.16 18.71 -15.34
CA ILE A 231 6.40 17.74 -16.12
C ILE A 231 5.93 16.65 -15.16
N TRP A 232 4.62 16.50 -15.06
CA TRP A 232 4.02 15.48 -14.24
C TRP A 232 3.51 14.35 -15.13
N LEU A 233 3.89 13.13 -14.80
CA LEU A 233 3.55 11.93 -15.57
C LEU A 233 2.66 11.01 -14.75
N ALA A 234 1.47 10.74 -15.26
CA ALA A 234 0.64 9.65 -14.77
C ALA A 234 1.14 8.33 -15.37
N THR A 235 1.51 7.38 -14.53
CA THR A 235 2.05 6.08 -14.97
C THR A 235 1.39 4.91 -14.23
N PRO A 236 1.53 3.68 -14.72
CA PRO A 236 1.15 2.48 -13.96
C PRO A 236 1.97 2.24 -12.67
N SER A 237 3.10 2.94 -12.50
CA SER A 237 4.02 2.76 -11.36
C SER A 237 4.16 4.01 -10.49
N GLY A 238 3.14 4.83 -10.44
CA GLY A 238 3.08 6.05 -9.65
C GLY A 238 2.99 7.32 -10.47
N LEU A 239 2.96 8.43 -9.74
CA LEU A 239 3.02 9.79 -10.25
C LEU A 239 4.49 10.25 -10.24
N ILE A 240 5.01 10.64 -11.39
CA ILE A 240 6.41 11.05 -11.52
C ILE A 240 6.47 12.54 -11.79
N LYS A 241 7.30 13.24 -11.03
CA LYS A 241 7.60 14.66 -11.23
C LYS A 241 8.98 14.80 -11.85
N LEU A 242 9.03 15.42 -13.03
CA LEU A 242 10.26 15.76 -13.72
C LEU A 242 10.45 17.28 -13.76
N ASN A 243 11.69 17.71 -13.77
CA ASN A 243 12.09 19.10 -14.02
C ASN A 243 12.90 19.16 -15.31
N TYR A 244 12.47 20.01 -16.25
CA TYR A 244 13.19 20.27 -17.49
C TYR A 244 13.96 21.56 -17.41
N LYS A 245 15.29 21.46 -17.34
CA LYS A 245 16.19 22.61 -17.25
C LYS A 245 17.48 22.37 -18.03
N ASN A 246 17.96 23.37 -18.77
CA ASN A 246 19.21 23.31 -19.53
C ASN A 246 19.26 22.11 -20.50
N ASN A 247 18.16 21.82 -21.19
CA ASN A 247 18.01 20.68 -22.10
C ASN A 247 18.22 19.31 -21.45
N LYS A 248 18.04 19.21 -20.12
CA LYS A 248 18.08 17.96 -19.37
C LYS A 248 16.80 17.78 -18.56
N LEU A 249 16.43 16.53 -18.36
CA LEU A 249 15.36 16.12 -17.45
C LEU A 249 15.99 15.61 -16.15
N ILE A 250 15.37 15.92 -15.03
CA ILE A 250 15.75 15.42 -13.70
C ILE A 250 14.48 14.86 -13.05
N ILE A 251 14.55 13.68 -12.47
CA ILE A 251 13.47 13.15 -11.62
C ILE A 251 13.55 13.87 -10.28
N GLU A 252 12.53 14.66 -9.95
CA GLU A 252 12.47 15.37 -8.66
C GLU A 252 11.73 14.54 -7.60
N ASP A 253 10.69 13.79 -8.04
CA ASP A 253 9.87 13.05 -7.09
C ASP A 253 9.15 11.87 -7.79
N ILE A 254 8.88 10.81 -7.03
CA ILE A 254 8.10 9.65 -7.46
C ILE A 254 7.14 9.33 -6.33
N ILE A 255 5.85 9.62 -6.54
CA ILE A 255 4.81 9.44 -5.55
C ILE A 255 4.09 8.12 -5.80
N THR A 256 4.09 7.24 -4.79
CA THR A 256 3.57 5.87 -4.84
C THR A 256 2.67 5.55 -3.66
N GLN A 257 2.25 4.30 -3.54
CA GLN A 257 1.55 3.82 -2.34
C GLN A 257 2.38 4.00 -1.06
N LYS A 258 3.71 3.98 -1.14
CA LYS A 258 4.59 4.22 0.02
C LYS A 258 4.43 5.64 0.57
N ASP A 259 4.12 6.59 -0.30
CA ASP A 259 3.96 8.00 0.03
C ASP A 259 2.51 8.36 0.42
N GLY A 260 1.58 7.43 0.26
CA GLY A 260 0.19 7.59 0.69
C GLY A 260 -0.86 7.46 -0.41
N LEU A 261 -0.52 7.17 -1.65
CA LEU A 261 -1.50 6.78 -2.67
C LEU A 261 -2.14 5.43 -2.31
N ASN A 262 -3.39 5.23 -2.67
CA ASN A 262 -4.05 3.94 -2.52
C ASN A 262 -3.74 2.96 -3.67
N SER A 263 -3.22 3.49 -4.79
CA SER A 263 -2.80 2.71 -5.96
C SER A 263 -1.70 3.45 -6.71
N ASP A 264 -0.71 2.70 -7.22
CA ASP A 264 0.34 3.24 -8.08
C ASP A 264 -0.16 3.49 -9.51
N PHE A 265 -1.26 2.87 -9.91
CA PHE A 265 -1.80 3.03 -11.25
C PHE A 265 -2.59 4.34 -11.38
N ILE A 266 -1.99 5.34 -12.05
CA ILE A 266 -2.60 6.64 -12.28
C ILE A 266 -3.18 6.70 -13.70
N CYS A 267 -4.49 7.01 -13.81
CA CYS A 267 -5.22 7.02 -15.08
C CYS A 267 -5.15 8.37 -15.81
N ALA A 268 -5.35 9.46 -15.08
CA ALA A 268 -5.41 10.82 -15.61
C ALA A 268 -4.95 11.84 -14.57
N ILE A 269 -4.44 13.00 -15.03
CA ILE A 269 -3.99 14.09 -14.16
C ILE A 269 -4.34 15.45 -14.75
N THR A 270 -4.66 16.42 -13.89
CA THR A 270 -4.86 17.82 -14.25
C THR A 270 -4.64 18.74 -13.04
N PHE A 271 -4.30 20.01 -13.29
CA PHE A 271 -4.15 21.02 -12.23
C PHE A 271 -5.42 21.80 -11.99
N ASP A 272 -5.60 22.28 -10.76
CA ASP A 272 -6.52 23.39 -10.45
C ASP A 272 -5.80 24.75 -10.41
N ASP A 273 -6.55 25.82 -10.17
CA ASP A 273 -6.05 27.20 -10.05
C ASP A 273 -5.15 27.40 -8.81
N LYS A 274 -5.35 26.59 -7.77
CA LYS A 274 -4.54 26.60 -6.53
C LYS A 274 -3.29 25.75 -6.63
N SER A 275 -2.97 25.23 -7.81
CA SER A 275 -1.81 24.37 -8.05
C SER A 275 -1.89 23.00 -7.39
N ASN A 276 -3.07 22.56 -6.94
CA ASN A 276 -3.24 21.17 -6.58
C ASN A 276 -3.34 20.31 -7.85
N LEU A 277 -2.71 19.16 -7.83
CA LEU A 277 -2.83 18.17 -8.87
C LEU A 277 -4.01 17.23 -8.54
N TRP A 278 -5.00 17.21 -9.42
CA TRP A 278 -6.10 16.26 -9.36
C TRP A 278 -5.80 15.08 -10.27
N LEU A 279 -5.85 13.90 -9.73
CA LEU A 279 -5.55 12.67 -10.46
C LEU A 279 -6.59 11.60 -10.17
N THR A 280 -6.70 10.64 -11.07
CA THR A 280 -7.50 9.44 -10.85
C THR A 280 -6.63 8.22 -10.80
N THR A 281 -6.91 7.35 -9.84
CA THR A 281 -6.54 5.93 -9.89
C THR A 281 -7.67 5.15 -10.57
N HIS A 282 -7.68 3.82 -10.48
CA HIS A 282 -8.82 3.07 -11.02
C HIS A 282 -10.13 3.41 -10.29
N THR A 283 -10.12 3.62 -8.98
CA THR A 283 -11.34 3.69 -8.16
C THR A 283 -11.56 5.02 -7.44
N GLU A 284 -10.59 5.91 -7.46
CA GLU A 284 -10.60 7.13 -6.64
C GLU A 284 -10.14 8.34 -7.42
N ILE A 285 -10.62 9.51 -6.98
CA ILE A 285 -10.06 10.81 -7.33
C ILE A 285 -9.14 11.23 -6.18
N VAL A 286 -7.94 11.65 -6.49
CA VAL A 286 -6.94 12.08 -5.51
C VAL A 286 -6.57 13.53 -5.76
N LYS A 287 -6.52 14.32 -4.69
CA LYS A 287 -5.97 15.67 -4.66
C LYS A 287 -4.57 15.60 -4.05
N TYR A 288 -3.57 15.98 -4.82
CA TYR A 288 -2.19 16.07 -4.38
C TYR A 288 -1.72 17.53 -4.35
N ASN A 289 -1.10 17.93 -3.26
CA ASN A 289 -0.48 19.25 -3.14
C ASN A 289 1.04 19.10 -3.01
N ASP A 290 1.77 19.58 -4.01
CA ASP A 290 3.23 19.44 -4.07
C ASP A 290 3.97 20.23 -3.00
N SER A 291 3.42 21.36 -2.54
CA SER A 291 4.09 22.26 -1.59
C SER A 291 4.20 21.64 -0.19
N ASN A 292 3.15 20.95 0.26
CA ASN A 292 3.09 20.30 1.57
C ASN A 292 3.02 18.77 1.48
N LYS A 293 3.13 18.20 0.27
CA LYS A 293 3.09 16.75 0.00
C LYS A 293 1.81 16.06 0.50
N SER A 294 0.71 16.80 0.69
CA SER A 294 -0.54 16.21 1.17
C SER A 294 -1.25 15.44 0.06
N ILE A 295 -1.78 14.27 0.41
CA ILE A 295 -2.52 13.37 -0.48
C ILE A 295 -3.89 13.13 0.14
N ILE A 296 -4.96 13.57 -0.53
CA ILE A 296 -6.33 13.36 -0.09
C ILE A 296 -7.06 12.56 -1.16
N SER A 297 -7.55 11.38 -0.79
CA SER A 297 -8.29 10.49 -1.69
C SER A 297 -9.80 10.60 -1.45
N TYR A 298 -10.56 10.62 -2.54
CA TYR A 298 -12.02 10.68 -2.55
C TYR A 298 -12.57 9.47 -3.30
N GLY A 299 -13.33 8.65 -2.61
CA GLY A 299 -13.97 7.45 -3.14
C GLY A 299 -15.49 7.53 -3.05
N ASN A 300 -16.15 6.37 -3.08
CA ASN A 300 -17.61 6.26 -3.10
C ASN A 300 -18.28 6.96 -1.92
N ILE A 301 -17.71 6.88 -0.73
CA ILE A 301 -18.22 7.52 0.49
C ILE A 301 -18.23 9.05 0.34
N ASN A 302 -17.30 9.60 -0.42
CA ASN A 302 -17.19 11.04 -0.68
C ASN A 302 -18.06 11.50 -1.86
N GLY A 303 -18.85 10.61 -2.45
CA GLY A 303 -19.72 10.92 -3.58
C GLY A 303 -19.10 10.64 -4.95
N VAL A 304 -17.94 10.03 -5.03
CA VAL A 304 -17.31 9.58 -6.28
C VAL A 304 -17.87 8.19 -6.59
N LYS A 305 -18.85 8.10 -7.49
CA LYS A 305 -19.59 6.85 -7.75
C LYS A 305 -19.03 6.01 -8.89
N SER A 306 -17.99 6.46 -9.60
CA SER A 306 -17.39 5.67 -10.67
C SER A 306 -16.73 4.42 -10.10
N THR A 307 -17.05 3.25 -10.67
CA THR A 307 -16.47 1.97 -10.25
C THR A 307 -15.04 1.80 -10.77
N SER A 308 -14.73 2.41 -11.92
CA SER A 308 -13.38 2.44 -12.49
C SER A 308 -13.22 3.62 -13.44
N PHE A 309 -12.13 4.38 -13.29
CA PHE A 309 -11.80 5.49 -14.18
C PHE A 309 -11.05 5.01 -15.42
N ASN A 310 -11.34 5.65 -16.55
CA ASN A 310 -10.65 5.39 -17.82
C ASN A 310 -9.36 6.20 -17.93
N ASN A 311 -8.34 5.62 -18.56
CA ASN A 311 -7.11 6.34 -18.84
C ASN A 311 -7.38 7.55 -19.74
N ARG A 312 -6.87 8.72 -19.33
CA ARG A 312 -6.98 10.01 -20.05
C ARG A 312 -8.41 10.50 -20.27
N SER A 313 -9.40 9.92 -19.61
CA SER A 313 -10.78 10.39 -19.68
C SER A 313 -11.00 11.50 -18.67
N PHE A 314 -10.50 12.67 -18.97
CA PHE A 314 -10.69 13.86 -18.14
C PHE A 314 -10.89 15.10 -19.00
N TYR A 315 -11.45 16.13 -18.38
CA TYR A 315 -11.55 17.47 -18.95
C TYR A 315 -11.51 18.51 -17.83
N ASN A 316 -10.77 19.58 -18.07
CA ASN A 316 -10.67 20.73 -17.18
C ASN A 316 -11.07 21.99 -17.95
N TYR A 317 -12.15 22.63 -17.55
CA TYR A 317 -12.62 23.87 -18.12
C TYR A 317 -12.43 25.02 -17.12
N ASN A 318 -11.45 25.89 -17.40
CA ASN A 318 -11.12 27.10 -16.64
C ASN A 318 -10.98 26.86 -15.12
N ASN A 319 -10.59 25.66 -14.68
CA ASN A 319 -10.51 25.26 -13.28
C ASN A 319 -11.82 25.40 -12.46
N GLU A 320 -12.93 25.72 -13.11
CA GLU A 320 -14.26 25.78 -12.51
C GLU A 320 -15.04 24.47 -12.69
N PHE A 321 -14.61 23.64 -13.63
CA PHE A 321 -15.22 22.36 -13.94
C PHE A 321 -14.14 21.36 -14.30
N ILE A 322 -13.91 20.40 -13.39
CA ILE A 322 -13.10 19.24 -13.67
C ILE A 322 -14.03 18.03 -13.75
N ALA A 323 -13.86 17.22 -14.78
CA ALA A 323 -14.59 15.99 -14.99
C ALA A 323 -13.65 14.83 -15.27
N PHE A 324 -13.95 13.67 -14.68
CA PHE A 324 -13.27 12.40 -14.93
C PHE A 324 -14.28 11.35 -15.39
N GLY A 325 -13.99 10.71 -16.52
CA GLY A 325 -14.82 9.67 -17.08
C GLY A 325 -14.41 8.27 -16.65
N GLY A 326 -15.37 7.46 -16.32
CA GLY A 326 -15.22 6.07 -15.92
C GLY A 326 -16.05 5.10 -16.76
N PHE A 327 -16.02 3.84 -16.36
CA PHE A 327 -16.72 2.74 -17.04
C PHE A 327 -18.24 2.86 -16.96
N ASP A 328 -18.76 3.42 -15.87
CA ASP A 328 -20.18 3.45 -15.55
C ASP A 328 -20.68 4.86 -15.25
N ASN A 329 -19.77 5.83 -15.11
CA ASN A 329 -20.14 7.17 -14.68
C ASN A 329 -19.14 8.23 -15.16
N ILE A 330 -19.56 9.48 -15.07
CA ILE A 330 -18.70 10.66 -15.14
C ILE A 330 -18.83 11.39 -13.80
N THR A 331 -17.75 11.51 -13.07
CA THR A 331 -17.69 12.34 -11.87
C THR A 331 -17.14 13.71 -12.23
N PHE A 332 -17.86 14.77 -11.87
CA PHE A 332 -17.45 16.14 -12.13
C PHE A 332 -17.66 17.06 -10.91
N PHE A 333 -16.86 18.09 -10.82
CA PHE A 333 -16.87 19.00 -9.67
C PHE A 333 -16.20 20.33 -10.00
N ASN A 334 -16.49 21.32 -9.16
CA ASN A 334 -15.67 22.54 -9.09
C ASN A 334 -14.67 22.38 -7.94
N PRO A 335 -13.34 22.45 -8.20
CA PRO A 335 -12.33 22.25 -7.16
C PRO A 335 -12.48 23.18 -5.95
N SER A 336 -12.95 24.41 -6.17
CA SER A 336 -13.17 25.39 -5.10
C SER A 336 -14.32 25.01 -4.15
N ASN A 337 -15.25 24.16 -4.60
CA ASN A 337 -16.39 23.70 -3.82
C ASN A 337 -16.11 22.37 -3.07
N ILE A 338 -14.98 21.75 -3.32
CA ILE A 338 -14.60 20.54 -2.59
C ILE A 338 -14.23 20.90 -1.16
N LYS A 339 -14.99 20.36 -0.23
CA LYS A 339 -14.73 20.54 1.19
C LYS A 339 -13.67 19.52 1.63
N ASP A 340 -12.49 20.01 2.02
CA ASP A 340 -11.51 19.20 2.70
C ASP A 340 -11.98 19.00 4.15
N PHE A 341 -12.20 17.75 4.56
CA PHE A 341 -12.54 17.47 5.96
C PHE A 341 -11.27 17.53 6.81
N ASN A 342 -11.06 18.67 7.46
CA ASN A 342 -9.90 18.93 8.32
C ASN A 342 -10.04 18.31 9.73
N ALA A 343 -11.16 17.67 10.04
CA ALA A 343 -11.33 17.01 11.33
C ALA A 343 -10.35 15.82 11.44
N ILE A 344 -9.40 15.97 12.35
CA ILE A 344 -8.42 14.91 12.66
C ILE A 344 -9.16 13.81 13.43
N PRO A 345 -9.16 12.55 12.98
CA PRO A 345 -9.93 11.48 13.61
C PRO A 345 -9.37 11.11 14.98
N GLU A 346 -10.25 10.89 15.95
CA GLU A 346 -9.89 10.31 17.25
C GLU A 346 -9.68 8.80 17.10
N ILE A 347 -8.57 8.28 17.60
CA ILE A 347 -8.28 6.84 17.58
C ILE A 347 -8.97 6.13 18.73
N ILE A 348 -9.59 5.01 18.43
CA ILE A 348 -10.27 4.13 19.39
C ILE A 348 -9.65 2.73 19.31
N PHE A 349 -9.18 2.20 20.42
CA PHE A 349 -8.80 0.79 20.53
C PHE A 349 -10.05 -0.08 20.59
N THR A 350 -10.16 -1.08 19.73
CA THR A 350 -11.37 -1.91 19.60
C THR A 350 -11.17 -3.33 20.13
N THR A 351 -10.02 -3.93 19.88
CA THR A 351 -9.80 -5.35 20.14
C THR A 351 -8.38 -5.56 20.65
N LEU A 352 -8.26 -6.33 21.73
CA LEU A 352 -7.00 -6.88 22.21
C LEU A 352 -7.05 -8.41 22.05
N ARG A 353 -6.02 -9.00 21.47
CA ARG A 353 -5.82 -10.45 21.44
C ARG A 353 -4.49 -10.78 22.10
N VAL A 354 -4.48 -11.84 22.89
CA VAL A 354 -3.27 -12.38 23.51
C VAL A 354 -3.20 -13.86 23.13
N ASN A 355 -2.07 -14.30 22.58
CA ASN A 355 -1.89 -15.65 22.04
C ASN A 355 -3.01 -16.09 21.07
N ASN A 356 -3.50 -15.14 20.23
CA ASN A 356 -4.64 -15.27 19.31
C ASN A 356 -6.03 -15.35 19.95
N GLU A 357 -6.14 -15.40 21.28
CA GLU A 357 -7.42 -15.39 21.98
C GLU A 357 -7.91 -13.95 22.20
N LEU A 358 -9.20 -13.72 21.98
CA LEU A 358 -9.82 -12.42 22.21
C LEU A 358 -9.91 -12.18 23.72
N ILE A 359 -9.37 -11.05 24.16
CA ILE A 359 -9.48 -10.61 25.57
C ILE A 359 -10.70 -9.70 25.70
N GLU A 360 -11.71 -10.21 26.36
CA GLU A 360 -12.89 -9.43 26.72
C GLU A 360 -12.70 -8.76 28.08
N TYR A 361 -13.44 -7.63 28.26
CA TYR A 361 -13.49 -6.96 29.53
C TYR A 361 -14.02 -7.88 30.64
N ASN A 362 -13.23 -8.03 31.69
CA ASN A 362 -13.64 -8.73 32.91
C ASN A 362 -13.13 -7.94 34.12
N PRO A 363 -14.01 -7.47 35.05
CA PRO A 363 -13.61 -6.69 36.23
C PRO A 363 -12.58 -7.37 37.13
N GLY A 364 -12.43 -8.69 37.08
CA GLY A 364 -11.47 -9.48 37.84
C GLY A 364 -10.22 -9.89 37.06
N SER A 365 -10.05 -9.46 35.84
CA SER A 365 -8.90 -9.83 34.98
C SER A 365 -7.70 -8.94 35.27
N ASP A 366 -6.53 -9.57 35.42
CA ASP A 366 -5.26 -8.86 35.55
C ASP A 366 -4.82 -8.22 34.20
N ILE A 367 -5.32 -8.74 33.05
CA ILE A 367 -4.97 -8.26 31.72
C ILE A 367 -5.78 -7.00 31.40
N LEU A 368 -7.12 -7.03 31.57
CA LEU A 368 -8.01 -5.97 31.14
C LEU A 368 -9.14 -5.73 32.15
N ASN A 369 -8.98 -4.75 33.03
CA ASN A 369 -9.92 -4.42 34.09
C ASN A 369 -10.94 -3.33 33.73
N LYS A 370 -10.85 -2.75 32.51
CA LYS A 370 -11.77 -1.79 31.91
C LYS A 370 -11.98 -2.13 30.44
N ASN A 371 -13.02 -1.56 29.83
CA ASN A 371 -13.17 -1.63 28.39
C ASN A 371 -11.87 -1.16 27.69
N PHE A 372 -11.42 -1.89 26.68
CA PHE A 372 -10.11 -1.69 26.06
C PHE A 372 -9.87 -0.24 25.59
N ASN A 373 -10.90 0.42 25.05
CA ASN A 373 -10.78 1.84 24.65
C ASN A 373 -10.53 2.79 25.84
N HIS A 374 -10.94 2.41 27.04
CA HIS A 374 -10.81 3.20 28.26
C HIS A 374 -9.71 2.67 29.19
N ALA A 375 -9.04 1.60 28.82
CA ALA A 375 -7.91 1.07 29.55
C ALA A 375 -6.67 1.94 29.31
N ASN A 376 -6.00 2.32 30.40
CA ASN A 376 -4.73 3.04 30.30
C ASN A 376 -3.53 2.09 30.36
N LYS A 377 -3.77 0.86 30.81
CA LYS A 377 -2.71 -0.13 31.06
C LYS A 377 -3.23 -1.54 30.80
N ILE A 378 -2.39 -2.38 30.20
CA ILE A 378 -2.53 -3.83 30.13
C ILE A 378 -1.32 -4.48 30.79
N THR A 379 -1.54 -5.60 31.46
CA THR A 379 -0.46 -6.36 32.10
C THR A 379 -0.44 -7.76 31.50
N LEU A 380 0.68 -8.10 30.88
CA LEU A 380 0.92 -9.39 30.23
C LEU A 380 1.95 -10.17 31.06
N THR A 381 1.85 -11.50 31.04
CA THR A 381 2.78 -12.39 31.72
C THR A 381 3.87 -12.87 30.78
N HIS A 382 4.88 -13.52 31.32
CA HIS A 382 5.97 -14.13 30.52
C HIS A 382 5.49 -15.26 29.57
N GLN A 383 4.25 -15.72 29.70
CA GLN A 383 3.64 -16.73 28.82
C GLN A 383 2.92 -16.08 27.63
N ASP A 384 2.67 -14.79 27.70
CA ASP A 384 1.95 -14.03 26.70
C ASP A 384 2.92 -13.50 25.65
N ASN A 385 3.50 -14.43 24.86
CA ASN A 385 4.57 -14.12 23.90
C ASN A 385 4.11 -13.40 22.64
N PHE A 386 2.81 -13.38 22.36
CA PHE A 386 2.20 -12.75 21.21
C PHE A 386 0.96 -11.98 21.64
N PHE A 387 0.88 -10.73 21.26
CA PHE A 387 -0.37 -9.98 21.37
C PHE A 387 -0.59 -9.11 20.14
N SER A 388 -1.85 -8.89 19.82
CA SER A 388 -2.26 -7.96 18.77
C SER A 388 -3.31 -6.99 19.29
N THR A 389 -3.27 -5.79 18.74
CA THR A 389 -4.27 -4.76 19.00
C THR A 389 -4.85 -4.25 17.70
N ARG A 390 -6.18 -4.14 17.67
CA ARG A 390 -6.90 -3.51 16.57
C ARG A 390 -7.46 -2.18 17.06
N PHE A 391 -7.43 -1.21 16.17
CA PHE A 391 -7.93 0.14 16.43
C PHE A 391 -8.63 0.68 15.18
N ILE A 392 -9.45 1.70 15.36
CA ILE A 392 -10.09 2.44 14.27
C ILE A 392 -10.03 3.94 14.57
N ALA A 393 -10.04 4.72 13.52
CA ALA A 393 -10.35 6.14 13.65
C ALA A 393 -11.88 6.30 13.82
N ASN A 394 -12.31 7.09 14.80
CA ASN A 394 -13.70 7.43 15.00
C ASN A 394 -14.13 8.46 13.95
N ASP A 395 -14.15 8.02 12.72
CA ASP A 395 -14.42 8.83 11.54
C ASP A 395 -15.59 8.25 10.73
N TYR A 396 -16.70 8.94 10.79
CA TYR A 396 -17.90 8.59 10.01
C TYR A 396 -17.92 9.26 8.63
N LEU A 397 -16.92 10.12 8.30
CA LEU A 397 -16.86 10.84 7.04
C LEU A 397 -16.12 10.09 5.93
N GLY A 398 -15.24 9.14 6.29
CA GLY A 398 -14.49 8.40 5.27
C GLY A 398 -13.44 7.45 5.84
N GLN A 399 -13.85 6.37 6.50
CA GLN A 399 -12.96 5.41 7.15
C GLN A 399 -11.93 4.75 6.23
N LEU A 400 -12.18 4.70 4.91
CA LEU A 400 -11.34 3.98 3.96
C LEU A 400 -9.99 4.67 3.64
N ASN A 401 -9.83 5.94 4.01
CA ASN A 401 -8.67 6.74 3.61
C ASN A 401 -7.85 7.26 4.80
N ILE A 402 -8.04 6.68 5.99
CA ILE A 402 -7.22 7.03 7.14
C ILE A 402 -5.91 6.25 7.07
N LYS A 403 -4.81 6.99 7.12
CA LYS A 403 -3.46 6.43 7.29
C LYS A 403 -3.16 6.35 8.78
N TYR A 404 -2.54 5.27 9.20
CA TYR A 404 -2.16 5.06 10.60
C TYR A 404 -0.66 4.98 10.73
N ARG A 405 -0.16 5.41 11.89
CA ARG A 405 1.22 5.15 12.32
C ARG A 405 1.23 4.82 13.81
N TYR A 406 2.23 4.09 14.23
CA TYR A 406 2.42 3.76 15.63
C TYR A 406 3.88 3.86 16.04
N ILE A 407 4.08 4.02 17.35
CA ILE A 407 5.37 3.87 18.00
C ILE A 407 5.16 3.06 19.28
N LEU A 408 6.09 2.17 19.59
CA LEU A 408 6.13 1.45 20.86
C LEU A 408 7.32 1.96 21.65
N ASP A 409 7.08 2.98 22.48
CA ASP A 409 8.12 3.54 23.35
C ASP A 409 8.70 2.45 24.25
N GLY A 410 10.01 2.42 24.39
CA GLY A 410 10.76 1.37 25.08
C GLY A 410 11.20 0.20 24.18
N TYR A 411 10.77 0.17 22.92
CA TYR A 411 11.17 -0.82 21.95
C TYR A 411 11.77 -0.21 20.66
N GLN A 412 11.22 0.93 20.22
CA GLN A 412 11.64 1.64 19.02
C GLN A 412 11.52 3.14 19.21
N ASP A 413 12.36 3.92 18.47
CA ASP A 413 12.43 5.38 18.59
C ASP A 413 11.75 6.10 17.42
N GLU A 414 11.33 5.38 16.38
CA GLU A 414 10.72 5.95 15.16
C GLU A 414 9.27 5.50 14.97
N TRP A 415 8.47 6.39 14.36
CA TRP A 415 7.11 6.08 13.96
C TRP A 415 7.08 5.13 12.77
N ILE A 416 6.32 4.04 12.88
CA ILE A 416 6.10 3.08 11.81
C ILE A 416 4.74 3.34 11.16
N GLY A 417 4.75 3.59 9.85
CA GLY A 417 3.55 3.74 9.05
C GLY A 417 2.86 2.39 8.76
N LEU A 418 1.56 2.33 9.00
CA LEU A 418 0.72 1.14 8.78
C LEU A 418 -0.12 1.23 7.52
N GLN A 419 0.00 2.35 6.77
CA GLN A 419 -0.90 2.62 5.65
C GLN A 419 -2.37 2.60 6.09
N ASN A 420 -3.19 1.74 5.48
CA ASN A 420 -4.61 1.55 5.81
C ASN A 420 -4.84 0.39 6.79
N GLN A 421 -3.78 -0.28 7.25
CA GLN A 421 -3.90 -1.37 8.22
C GLN A 421 -4.23 -0.81 9.60
N ASN A 422 -5.16 -1.43 10.29
CA ASN A 422 -5.65 -1.02 11.59
C ASN A 422 -5.40 -2.07 12.69
N GLU A 423 -4.40 -2.91 12.47
CA GLU A 423 -3.98 -3.95 13.41
C GLU A 423 -2.45 -3.99 13.52
N ILE A 424 -1.96 -4.08 14.74
CA ILE A 424 -0.54 -4.19 15.06
C ILE A 424 -0.33 -5.49 15.82
N ASN A 425 0.71 -6.22 15.46
CA ASN A 425 1.08 -7.49 16.06
C ASN A 425 2.47 -7.37 16.69
N PHE A 426 2.60 -7.83 17.93
CA PHE A 426 3.87 -7.88 18.65
C PHE A 426 4.16 -9.31 19.08
N ALA A 427 5.39 -9.75 18.83
CA ALA A 427 5.86 -11.08 19.21
C ALA A 427 7.25 -10.99 19.85
N GLY A 428 7.46 -11.76 20.91
CA GLY A 428 8.78 -11.94 21.50
C GLY A 428 9.38 -10.68 22.15
N LEU A 429 8.56 -9.77 22.67
CA LEU A 429 9.03 -8.63 23.45
C LEU A 429 9.71 -9.09 24.74
N SER A 430 10.77 -8.40 25.13
CA SER A 430 11.43 -8.64 26.42
C SER A 430 10.55 -8.15 27.59
N PRO A 431 10.66 -8.74 28.80
CA PRO A 431 10.02 -8.19 29.97
C PRO A 431 10.40 -6.73 30.19
N GLY A 432 9.40 -5.87 30.42
CA GLY A 432 9.62 -4.43 30.54
C GLY A 432 8.32 -3.63 30.53
N ASN A 433 8.47 -2.32 30.55
CA ASN A 433 7.37 -1.36 30.40
C ASN A 433 7.45 -0.70 29.03
N TYR A 434 6.35 -0.71 28.31
CA TYR A 434 6.22 -0.13 26.98
C TYR A 434 5.01 0.78 26.95
N THR A 435 5.02 1.78 26.09
CA THR A 435 3.84 2.60 25.80
C THR A 435 3.56 2.56 24.31
N LEU A 436 2.46 1.92 23.92
CA LEU A 436 1.99 1.95 22.55
C LEU A 436 1.23 3.25 22.30
N LYS A 437 1.67 4.00 21.28
CA LYS A 437 1.00 5.21 20.79
C LYS A 437 0.58 4.98 19.34
N VAL A 438 -0.67 5.33 19.02
CA VAL A 438 -1.24 5.21 17.68
C VAL A 438 -1.82 6.55 17.27
N GLU A 439 -1.54 6.97 16.05
CA GLU A 439 -2.08 8.18 15.43
C GLU A 439 -2.72 7.86 14.09
N GLY A 440 -3.69 8.68 13.70
CA GLY A 440 -4.33 8.62 12.39
C GLY A 440 -4.25 9.95 11.66
N SER A 441 -4.17 9.89 10.33
CA SER A 441 -4.15 11.06 9.46
C SER A 441 -4.97 10.83 8.21
N ARG A 442 -5.55 11.90 7.64
CA ARG A 442 -6.26 11.87 6.36
C ARG A 442 -5.36 12.26 5.18
N ASP A 443 -4.36 13.08 5.43
CA ASP A 443 -3.51 13.71 4.41
C ASP A 443 -2.03 13.34 4.54
N ASN A 444 -1.72 12.45 5.47
CA ASN A 444 -0.38 12.00 5.83
C ASN A 444 0.54 13.11 6.40
N GLN A 445 -0.03 14.30 6.67
CA GLN A 445 0.69 15.45 7.23
C GLN A 445 0.17 15.83 8.62
N ASN A 446 -1.14 15.96 8.74
CA ASN A 446 -1.80 16.31 9.99
C ASN A 446 -2.22 15.05 10.74
N TRP A 447 -1.53 14.75 11.84
CA TRP A 447 -1.77 13.57 12.66
C TRP A 447 -2.65 13.89 13.86
N SER A 448 -3.46 12.93 14.28
CA SER A 448 -4.29 13.04 15.49
C SER A 448 -3.44 13.16 16.75
N LYS A 449 -4.08 13.54 17.85
CA LYS A 449 -3.45 13.30 19.16
C LYS A 449 -3.21 11.80 19.32
N PRO A 450 -2.05 11.37 19.85
CA PRO A 450 -1.78 9.96 20.00
C PRO A 450 -2.74 9.33 21.03
N LYS A 451 -3.36 8.22 20.65
CA LYS A 451 -4.03 7.32 21.58
C LYS A 451 -2.98 6.40 22.17
N SER A 452 -2.79 6.43 23.49
CA SER A 452 -1.75 5.67 24.17
C SER A 452 -2.32 4.61 25.10
N ILE A 453 -1.57 3.52 25.28
CA ILE A 453 -1.81 2.49 26.28
C ILE A 453 -0.48 1.94 26.78
N ASP A 454 -0.35 1.85 28.09
CA ASP A 454 0.82 1.27 28.74
C ASP A 454 0.74 -0.26 28.73
N ILE A 455 1.83 -0.90 28.38
CA ILE A 455 1.96 -2.36 28.30
C ILE A 455 3.06 -2.78 29.24
N VAL A 456 2.70 -3.52 30.28
CA VAL A 456 3.65 -4.08 31.22
C VAL A 456 3.79 -5.56 30.97
N LEU A 457 4.96 -5.99 30.52
CA LEU A 457 5.29 -7.39 30.32
C LEU A 457 6.10 -7.90 31.52
N LEU A 458 5.46 -8.74 32.33
CA LEU A 458 6.08 -9.31 33.53
C LEU A 458 7.13 -10.36 33.16
N GLY A 459 8.27 -10.29 33.81
CA GLY A 459 9.31 -11.29 33.67
C GLY A 459 8.93 -12.64 34.26
N SER A 460 9.57 -13.71 33.77
CA SER A 460 9.42 -15.04 34.34
C SER A 460 9.83 -15.03 35.81
N PRO A 461 8.98 -15.55 36.72
CA PRO A 461 9.30 -15.66 38.14
C PRO A 461 10.65 -16.35 38.43
N TRP A 462 10.99 -17.29 37.56
CA TRP A 462 12.23 -18.07 37.66
C TRP A 462 13.51 -17.28 37.32
N LYS A 463 13.39 -16.14 36.68
CA LYS A 463 14.48 -15.20 36.36
C LYS A 463 14.49 -13.95 37.29
N SER A 464 13.61 -13.94 38.28
CA SER A 464 13.57 -12.83 39.25
C SER A 464 14.87 -12.79 40.10
N ALA A 465 15.22 -11.62 40.61
CA ALA A 465 16.36 -11.44 41.49
C ALA A 465 16.28 -12.37 42.72
N LEU A 466 15.05 -12.59 43.21
CA LEU A 466 14.78 -13.48 44.34
C LEU A 466 15.00 -14.95 43.97
N ALA A 467 14.58 -15.38 42.78
CA ALA A 467 14.84 -16.74 42.28
C ALA A 467 16.35 -17.00 42.09
N ILE A 468 17.06 -16.03 41.50
CA ILE A 468 18.53 -16.11 41.32
C ILE A 468 19.22 -16.17 42.69
N PHE A 469 18.75 -15.41 43.65
CA PHE A 469 19.26 -15.45 45.02
C PHE A 469 19.02 -16.83 45.66
N ILE A 470 17.81 -17.41 45.54
CA ILE A 470 17.51 -18.76 46.01
C ILE A 470 18.41 -19.80 45.35
N TYR A 471 18.60 -19.72 44.02
CA TYR A 471 19.47 -20.67 43.27
C TYR A 471 20.92 -20.51 43.73
N SER A 472 21.40 -19.29 43.99
CA SER A 472 22.76 -19.08 44.50
C SER A 472 22.94 -19.63 45.92
N LEU A 473 21.91 -19.52 46.80
CA LEU A 473 21.92 -20.13 48.13
C LEU A 473 21.93 -21.66 48.04
N LEU A 474 21.11 -22.24 47.15
CA LEU A 474 21.09 -23.69 46.92
C LEU A 474 22.44 -24.20 46.42
N LEU A 475 23.06 -23.49 45.45
CA LEU A 475 24.39 -23.81 44.96
C LEU A 475 25.45 -23.71 46.07
N LEU A 476 25.36 -22.68 46.90
CA LEU A 476 26.23 -22.52 48.06
C LEU A 476 26.05 -23.64 49.08
N ALA A 477 24.79 -24.03 49.36
CA ALA A 477 24.47 -25.12 50.25
C ALA A 477 25.01 -26.48 49.74
N ILE A 478 24.84 -26.74 48.42
CA ILE A 478 25.39 -27.91 47.76
C ILE A 478 26.92 -27.88 47.81
N PHE A 479 27.54 -26.73 47.60
CA PHE A 479 28.99 -26.54 47.65
C PHE A 479 29.51 -26.83 49.09
N ILE A 480 28.87 -26.27 50.11
CA ILE A 480 29.21 -26.53 51.52
C ILE A 480 29.02 -28.02 51.86
N TYR A 481 27.92 -28.61 51.38
CA TYR A 481 27.69 -30.03 51.54
C TYR A 481 28.79 -30.90 50.92
N LEU A 482 29.20 -30.56 49.67
CA LEU A 482 30.28 -31.26 48.97
C LEU A 482 31.62 -31.11 49.70
N ILE A 483 31.95 -29.92 50.20
CA ILE A 483 33.13 -29.71 51.00
C ILE A 483 33.10 -30.52 52.33
N ARG A 484 31.96 -30.45 53.02
CA ARG A 484 31.80 -31.23 54.28
C ARG A 484 31.84 -32.73 53.99
N SER A 485 31.20 -33.20 52.93
CA SER A 485 31.22 -34.60 52.52
C SER A 485 32.63 -35.03 52.12
N ASN A 486 33.35 -34.16 51.43
CA ASN A 486 34.75 -34.45 51.05
C ASN A 486 35.70 -34.44 52.28
N ASN A 487 35.50 -33.50 53.19
CA ASN A 487 36.26 -33.43 54.41
C ASN A 487 35.96 -34.64 55.33
N TYR A 488 34.68 -35.06 55.36
CA TYR A 488 34.28 -36.27 56.07
C TYR A 488 34.89 -37.54 55.45
N LYS A 489 34.89 -37.61 54.12
CA LYS A 489 35.54 -38.72 53.39
C LYS A 489 37.06 -38.73 53.59
N LEU A 490 37.70 -37.54 53.66
CA LEU A 490 39.12 -37.43 53.92
C LEU A 490 39.43 -37.88 55.35
N LYS A 491 38.64 -37.47 56.33
CA LYS A 491 38.76 -37.96 57.71
C LYS A 491 38.55 -39.47 57.83
N LEU A 492 37.55 -39.99 57.09
CA LEU A 492 37.29 -41.41 57.04
C LEU A 492 38.45 -42.19 56.36
N LYS A 493 39.01 -41.65 55.27
CA LYS A 493 40.20 -42.20 54.59
C LYS A 493 41.41 -42.24 55.50
N ASN A 494 41.69 -41.13 56.23
CA ASN A 494 42.80 -41.07 57.17
C ASN A 494 42.64 -42.04 58.34
N ASN A 495 41.39 -42.28 58.79
CA ASN A 495 41.11 -43.26 59.84
C ASN A 495 41.12 -44.71 59.34
N LEU A 496 40.96 -44.94 58.06
CA LEU A 496 40.95 -46.29 57.44
C LEU A 496 42.31 -46.67 56.81
N GLU A 497 43.18 -45.72 56.53
CA GLU A 497 44.58 -45.97 56.15
C GLU A 497 45.38 -46.62 57.30
N ILE A 498 44.90 -46.36 58.53
CA ILE A 498 45.44 -46.98 59.74
C ILE A 498 44.96 -48.45 59.93
N ALA A 499 43.84 -48.78 59.34
CA ALA A 499 43.30 -50.15 59.37
C ALA A 499 43.30 -50.74 57.94
N ARG A 500 44.11 -51.70 57.76
CA ARG A 500 44.35 -52.53 56.57
C ARG A 500 43.06 -53.15 55.97
N ILE A 501 42.21 -52.32 55.35
CA ILE A 501 40.94 -52.76 54.74
C ILE A 501 40.81 -52.16 53.33
N ASP A 502 41.91 -52.17 52.59
CA ASP A 502 41.88 -51.48 51.27
C ASP A 502 41.27 -52.31 50.11
N LYS A 503 41.00 -53.60 50.30
CA LYS A 503 40.58 -54.45 49.19
C LYS A 503 39.03 -54.57 49.06
N GLU A 504 38.26 -54.38 50.10
CA GLU A 504 36.78 -54.43 50.01
C GLU A 504 36.19 -53.13 49.48
N LYS A 505 36.88 -51.98 49.69
CA LYS A 505 36.37 -50.68 49.27
C LYS A 505 36.46 -50.39 47.80
N GLU A 506 37.36 -51.01 47.06
CA GLU A 506 37.50 -50.81 45.61
C GLU A 506 36.28 -51.30 44.81
N MET A 507 35.66 -52.37 45.30
CA MET A 507 34.40 -52.92 44.69
C MET A 507 33.20 -52.03 44.97
N GLU A 508 33.03 -51.53 46.22
CA GLU A 508 31.88 -50.67 46.58
C GLU A 508 31.93 -49.33 45.86
N LEU A 509 33.14 -48.74 45.66
CA LEU A 509 33.27 -47.47 44.97
C LEU A 509 32.90 -47.59 43.49
N THR A 510 33.10 -48.74 42.90
CA THR A 510 32.77 -49.03 41.49
C THR A 510 31.27 -49.19 41.29
N GLU A 511 30.60 -49.82 42.25
CA GLU A 511 29.17 -50.04 42.22
C GLU A 511 28.36 -48.74 42.45
N ALA A 512 28.82 -47.89 43.35
CA ALA A 512 28.20 -46.56 43.58
C ALA A 512 28.32 -45.64 42.36
N LYS A 513 29.44 -45.71 41.61
CA LYS A 513 29.61 -44.98 40.32
C LYS A 513 28.61 -45.46 39.24
N LEU A 514 28.32 -46.74 39.18
CA LEU A 514 27.39 -47.30 38.21
C LEU A 514 25.96 -46.79 38.43
N ILE A 515 25.51 -46.80 39.65
CA ILE A 515 24.15 -46.32 40.02
C ILE A 515 24.01 -44.83 39.77
N PHE A 516 25.02 -44.02 40.12
CA PHE A 516 25.02 -42.57 39.91
C PHE A 516 24.93 -42.16 38.43
N PHE A 517 25.72 -42.82 37.55
CA PHE A 517 25.69 -42.51 36.13
C PHE A 517 24.42 -42.97 35.43
N THR A 518 23.81 -44.05 35.90
CA THR A 518 22.55 -44.53 35.36
C THR A 518 21.41 -43.54 35.71
N ASN A 519 21.39 -43.04 36.93
CA ASN A 519 20.38 -42.10 37.40
C ASN A 519 20.51 -40.73 36.73
N ILE A 520 21.73 -40.18 36.64
CA ILE A 520 21.96 -38.91 35.95
C ILE A 520 21.53 -38.97 34.47
N SER A 521 21.81 -40.09 33.82
CA SER A 521 21.42 -40.24 32.42
C SER A 521 19.90 -40.29 32.22
N HIS A 522 19.16 -40.85 33.16
CA HIS A 522 17.70 -40.82 33.17
C HIS A 522 17.16 -39.42 33.48
N GLU A 523 17.76 -38.71 34.44
CA GLU A 523 17.38 -37.35 34.83
C GLU A 523 17.63 -36.31 33.73
N PHE A 524 18.64 -36.53 32.89
CA PHE A 524 18.89 -35.64 31.74
C PHE A 524 18.04 -36.03 30.52
N ARG A 525 17.72 -37.29 30.33
CA ARG A 525 16.94 -37.74 29.17
C ARG A 525 15.52 -37.18 29.22
N THR A 526 14.87 -37.17 30.38
CA THR A 526 13.50 -36.74 30.57
C THR A 526 13.27 -35.27 30.19
N PRO A 527 14.02 -34.27 30.72
CA PRO A 527 13.83 -32.86 30.33
C PRO A 527 14.20 -32.60 28.86
N LEU A 528 15.20 -33.29 28.33
CA LEU A 528 15.56 -33.12 26.91
C LEU A 528 14.45 -33.64 25.98
N THR A 529 13.84 -34.76 26.30
CA THR A 529 12.72 -35.30 25.51
C THR A 529 11.50 -34.38 25.55
N LEU A 530 11.24 -33.76 26.72
CA LEU A 530 10.18 -32.80 26.90
C LEU A 530 10.43 -31.46 26.17
N ILE A 531 11.69 -31.14 25.85
CA ILE A 531 12.05 -29.99 25.05
C ILE A 531 11.92 -30.27 23.55
N ILE A 532 12.31 -31.45 23.10
CA ILE A 532 12.33 -31.82 21.67
C ILE A 532 10.93 -31.90 21.09
N SER A 533 9.94 -32.40 21.85
CA SER A 533 8.57 -32.59 21.34
C SER A 533 7.89 -31.26 20.96
N PRO A 534 7.82 -30.24 21.86
CA PRO A 534 7.23 -28.94 21.49
C PRO A 534 8.03 -28.19 20.42
N LEU A 535 9.36 -28.42 20.39
CA LEU A 535 10.23 -27.77 19.41
C LEU A 535 9.96 -28.24 17.98
N LYS A 536 9.75 -29.55 17.79
CA LYS A 536 9.35 -30.13 16.51
C LYS A 536 7.99 -29.62 16.04
N GLU A 537 7.03 -29.54 16.96
CA GLU A 537 5.68 -29.05 16.68
C GLU A 537 5.70 -27.57 16.24
N LEU A 538 6.57 -26.77 16.84
CA LEU A 538 6.79 -25.38 16.42
C LEU A 538 7.47 -25.29 15.04
N LEU A 539 8.43 -26.14 14.73
CA LEU A 539 9.12 -26.18 13.44
C LEU A 539 8.22 -26.63 12.28
N GLU A 540 7.17 -27.44 12.58
CA GLU A 540 6.18 -27.91 11.60
C GLU A 540 5.06 -26.89 11.31
N SER A 541 4.94 -25.82 12.11
CA SER A 541 3.92 -24.80 11.90
C SER A 541 4.21 -23.93 10.66
N LYS A 542 3.22 -23.77 9.77
CA LYS A 542 3.34 -23.14 8.44
C LYS A 542 3.56 -21.62 8.43
N ASN A 543 3.62 -20.94 9.59
CA ASN A 543 3.62 -19.46 9.67
C ASN A 543 4.82 -18.87 10.42
N LEU A 544 5.97 -19.52 10.42
CA LEU A 544 7.16 -18.99 11.08
C LEU A 544 7.96 -18.05 10.16
N SER A 545 8.34 -16.89 10.67
CA SER A 545 9.28 -16.05 9.94
C SER A 545 10.64 -16.76 9.76
N PRO A 546 11.37 -16.49 8.68
CA PRO A 546 12.64 -17.16 8.40
C PRO A 546 13.67 -17.07 9.54
N LYS A 547 13.62 -15.99 10.31
CA LYS A 547 14.51 -15.75 11.45
C LYS A 547 14.15 -16.63 12.65
N ILE A 548 12.86 -16.82 12.90
CA ILE A 548 12.37 -17.66 13.99
C ILE A 548 12.62 -19.14 13.68
N TYR A 549 12.34 -19.56 12.46
CA TYR A 549 12.63 -20.92 12.00
C TYR A 549 14.11 -21.28 12.16
N LYS A 550 15.01 -20.38 11.78
CA LYS A 550 16.46 -20.57 11.91
C LYS A 550 16.88 -20.77 13.37
N ASN A 551 16.35 -19.98 14.28
CA ASN A 551 16.69 -20.09 15.71
C ASN A 551 16.13 -21.37 16.33
N LEU A 552 14.91 -21.75 16.02
CA LEU A 552 14.30 -22.99 16.49
C LEU A 552 15.04 -24.22 15.96
N SER A 553 15.47 -24.23 14.71
CA SER A 553 16.26 -25.32 14.14
C SER A 553 17.66 -25.44 14.79
N TYR A 554 18.26 -24.32 15.23
CA TYR A 554 19.51 -24.34 16.01
C TYR A 554 19.30 -25.02 17.38
N ILE A 555 18.21 -24.71 18.07
CA ILE A 555 17.89 -25.31 19.37
C ILE A 555 17.62 -26.80 19.18
N ASP A 556 16.83 -27.20 18.19
CA ASP A 556 16.54 -28.61 17.89
C ASP A 556 17.83 -29.40 17.63
N ARG A 557 18.71 -28.85 16.80
CA ARG A 557 19.99 -29.50 16.47
C ARG A 557 20.88 -29.71 17.71
N ASN A 558 20.93 -28.70 18.59
CA ASN A 558 21.75 -28.81 19.81
C ASN A 558 21.13 -29.73 20.85
N THR A 559 19.82 -29.75 21.00
CA THR A 559 19.11 -30.64 21.93
C THR A 559 19.21 -32.10 21.50
N ASN A 560 19.07 -32.37 20.20
CA ASN A 560 19.31 -33.71 19.64
C ASN A 560 20.78 -34.13 19.78
N ARG A 561 21.73 -33.22 19.65
CA ARG A 561 23.16 -33.48 19.87
C ARG A 561 23.44 -33.85 21.33
N LEU A 562 22.82 -33.15 22.28
CA LEU A 562 22.95 -33.44 23.72
C LEU A 562 22.36 -34.81 24.08
N LEU A 563 21.17 -35.15 23.53
CA LEU A 563 20.54 -36.46 23.73
C LEU A 563 21.42 -37.59 23.19
N ASN A 564 22.02 -37.42 22.03
CA ASN A 564 22.94 -38.40 21.46
C ASN A 564 24.22 -38.58 22.31
N LEU A 565 24.77 -37.51 22.89
CA LEU A 565 25.92 -37.60 23.79
C LEU A 565 25.61 -38.38 25.06
N ILE A 566 24.42 -38.20 25.65
CA ILE A 566 23.97 -38.95 26.82
C ILE A 566 23.79 -40.42 26.48
N ASN A 567 23.23 -40.73 25.34
CA ASN A 567 23.09 -42.11 24.89
C ASN A 567 24.45 -42.80 24.63
N GLN A 568 25.38 -42.09 23.98
CA GLN A 568 26.75 -42.55 23.77
C GLN A 568 27.51 -42.81 25.08
N LEU A 569 27.29 -41.94 26.10
CA LEU A 569 27.87 -42.14 27.42
C LEU A 569 27.35 -43.41 28.10
N LEU A 570 26.07 -43.71 27.95
CA LEU A 570 25.45 -44.94 28.46
C LEU A 570 25.96 -46.21 27.77
N ASP A 571 26.10 -46.14 26.44
CA ASP A 571 26.54 -47.30 25.64
C ASP A 571 28.05 -47.56 25.88
N PHE A 572 28.88 -46.51 26.02
CA PHE A 572 30.25 -46.69 26.41
C PHE A 572 30.43 -47.41 27.76
N ARG A 573 29.59 -47.05 28.75
CA ARG A 573 29.58 -47.70 30.07
C ARG A 573 29.11 -49.13 30.05
N LYS A 574 28.11 -49.47 29.23
CA LYS A 574 27.66 -50.87 29.03
C LYS A 574 28.76 -51.73 28.40
N ALA A 575 29.59 -51.13 27.52
CA ALA A 575 30.73 -51.76 26.92
C ALA A 575 31.83 -52.07 27.94
N ASP A 576 32.16 -51.11 28.81
CA ASP A 576 33.21 -51.14 29.82
C ASP A 576 32.96 -52.26 30.87
N HIS A 577 31.69 -52.63 31.09
CA HIS A 577 31.26 -53.67 32.02
C HIS A 577 30.82 -55.00 31.36
N GLY A 578 31.12 -55.17 30.07
CA GLY A 578 30.81 -56.46 29.38
C GLY A 578 29.33 -56.74 29.18
N LEU A 579 28.43 -55.75 29.35
CA LEU A 579 26.97 -55.88 29.25
C LEU A 579 26.40 -55.61 27.85
N LEU A 580 27.27 -55.27 26.87
CA LEU A 580 26.86 -55.12 25.47
C LEU A 580 26.67 -56.49 24.81
N LYS A 581 25.43 -56.84 24.52
CA LYS A 581 25.14 -57.94 23.59
C LYS A 581 25.34 -57.41 22.16
N LEU A 582 26.37 -57.85 21.47
CA LEU A 582 26.53 -57.65 20.03
C LEU A 582 25.42 -58.44 19.30
N ASN A 583 24.45 -57.76 18.77
CA ASN A 583 23.58 -58.31 17.74
C ASN A 583 24.29 -58.16 16.40
N VAL A 584 24.94 -59.19 15.92
CA VAL A 584 25.45 -59.29 14.57
C VAL A 584 24.32 -59.82 13.70
N SER A 585 23.72 -58.99 12.85
CA SER A 585 22.83 -59.40 11.76
C SER A 585 23.60 -59.38 10.46
#